data_80746bd629cca7f7c0afbe5397278ebf
#
_entry.id   80746bd629cca7f7c0afbe5397278ebf
#
_cell.length_a   1.000
_cell.length_b   1.000
_cell.length_c   1.000
_cell.angle_alpha   90.00
_cell.angle_beta   90.00
_cell.angle_gamma   90.00
#
_symmetry.space_group_name_H-M   'P 1'
#
loop_
_entity.id
_entity.type
_entity.pdbx_description
1 polymer ?
#
loop_
_entity_poly.entity_id
_entity_poly.type
_entity_poly.pdbx_seq_one_letter_code
_entity_poly.pdbx_strand_id
1 'polypeptide(L)'
;TVSYVAKEICNYGGIVICAPIAPYESIRTEIRNSIEKNSIFILVHISTSLEECERRDRKGLYAKARKGTIKEFTGVSDPYEIPTNAEIVINTEGRKIDDCCNDVLTYLEEMNYLSLDH
;
A
#
# COMPACT_ATOMS: atom_id res chain seq x y z
N THR A 1 -3.14 -16.86 4.54
CA THR A 1 -3.38 -15.51 4.98
C THR A 1 -3.72 -14.61 3.79
N VAL A 2 -3.63 -13.29 3.95
CA VAL A 2 -4.02 -12.33 2.89
C VAL A 2 -3.31 -12.63 1.57
N SER A 3 -2.01 -12.89 1.59
CA SER A 3 -1.24 -13.16 0.38
C SER A 3 -1.66 -14.45 -0.32
N TYR A 4 -2.00 -15.48 0.44
CA TYR A 4 -2.50 -16.73 -0.13
C TYR A 4 -3.85 -16.52 -0.83
N VAL A 5 -4.79 -15.84 -0.18
CA VAL A 5 -6.11 -15.55 -0.76
C VAL A 5 -5.97 -14.68 -2.01
N ALA A 6 -5.14 -13.65 -1.96
CA ALA A 6 -4.87 -12.78 -3.10
C ALA A 6 -4.31 -13.57 -4.29
N LYS A 7 -3.35 -14.46 -4.06
CA LYS A 7 -2.77 -15.32 -5.08
C LYS A 7 -3.83 -16.21 -5.74
N GLU A 8 -4.69 -16.82 -4.95
CA GLU A 8 -5.76 -17.68 -5.47
C GLU A 8 -6.74 -16.90 -6.34
N ILE A 9 -7.15 -15.71 -5.91
CA ILE A 9 -8.06 -14.88 -6.70
C ILE A 9 -7.42 -14.47 -8.02
N CYS A 10 -6.15 -14.06 -8.01
CA CYS A 10 -5.41 -13.67 -9.21
C CYS A 10 -5.24 -14.86 -10.19
N ASN A 11 -5.02 -16.06 -9.68
CA ASN A 11 -4.88 -17.25 -10.51
C ASN A 11 -6.15 -17.54 -11.32
N TYR A 12 -7.31 -17.11 -10.85
CA TYR A 12 -8.59 -17.25 -11.55
C TYR A 12 -9.00 -15.97 -12.30
N GLY A 13 -8.06 -15.07 -12.57
CA GLY A 13 -8.32 -13.86 -13.37
C GLY A 13 -8.91 -12.70 -12.61
N GLY A 14 -8.96 -12.77 -11.27
CA GLY A 14 -9.47 -11.69 -10.44
C GLY A 14 -8.47 -10.58 -10.19
N ILE A 15 -8.98 -9.45 -9.73
CA ILE A 15 -8.18 -8.30 -9.29
C ILE A 15 -8.32 -8.18 -7.77
N VAL A 16 -7.20 -8.03 -7.07
CA VAL A 16 -7.19 -7.91 -5.62
C VAL A 16 -6.49 -6.61 -5.22
N ILE A 17 -7.11 -5.88 -4.31
CA ILE A 17 -6.52 -4.72 -3.68
C ILE A 17 -6.29 -5.07 -2.21
N CYS A 18 -5.02 -4.99 -1.76
CA CYS A 18 -4.65 -5.24 -0.38
C CYS A 18 -4.08 -3.96 0.23
N ALA A 19 -4.50 -3.63 1.43
CA ALA A 19 -4.05 -2.44 2.13
C ALA A 19 -3.46 -2.77 3.52
N PRO A 20 -2.50 -3.71 3.61
CA PRO A 20 -1.80 -3.98 4.86
C PRO A 20 -0.71 -2.93 5.09
N ILE A 21 -0.21 -2.83 6.31
CA ILE A 21 0.93 -1.96 6.62
C ILE A 21 2.20 -2.49 5.94
N ALA A 22 2.45 -3.80 6.04
CA ALA A 22 3.58 -4.50 5.42
C ALA A 22 4.91 -3.72 5.57
N PRO A 23 5.40 -3.47 6.80
CA PRO A 23 6.51 -2.54 7.03
C PRO A 23 7.88 -3.07 6.63
N TYR A 24 8.04 -4.36 6.41
CA TYR A 24 9.33 -5.00 6.14
C TYR A 24 9.51 -5.34 4.67
N GLU A 25 10.67 -4.94 4.11
CA GLU A 25 11.01 -5.19 2.72
C GLU A 25 11.05 -6.69 2.40
N SER A 26 11.57 -7.51 3.30
CA SER A 26 11.64 -8.96 3.10
C SER A 26 10.27 -9.59 2.87
N ILE A 27 9.26 -9.16 3.60
CA ILE A 27 7.90 -9.67 3.48
C ILE A 27 7.28 -9.21 2.15
N ARG A 28 7.45 -7.95 1.80
CA ARG A 28 6.94 -7.42 0.52
C ARG A 28 7.58 -8.14 -0.67
N THR A 29 8.88 -8.38 -0.61
CA THR A 29 9.62 -9.12 -1.64
C THR A 29 9.12 -10.55 -1.77
N GLU A 30 8.90 -11.23 -0.65
CA GLU A 30 8.36 -12.59 -0.63
C GLU A 30 6.98 -12.66 -1.30
N ILE A 31 6.11 -11.74 -0.96
CA ILE A 31 4.77 -11.67 -1.54
C ILE A 31 4.84 -11.38 -3.04
N ARG A 32 5.65 -10.42 -3.46
CA ARG A 32 5.87 -10.09 -4.87
C ARG A 32 6.32 -11.32 -5.65
N ASN A 33 7.35 -12.00 -5.17
CA ASN A 33 7.90 -13.17 -5.86
C ASN A 33 6.86 -14.29 -5.98
N SER A 34 6.04 -14.48 -4.97
CA SER A 34 4.98 -15.48 -4.99
C SER A 34 3.90 -15.16 -6.02
N ILE A 35 3.49 -13.92 -6.12
CA ILE A 35 2.41 -13.49 -7.04
C ILE A 35 2.90 -13.38 -8.48
N GLU A 36 4.12 -12.89 -8.70
CA GLU A 36 4.67 -12.69 -10.05
C GLU A 36 4.90 -14.00 -10.82
N LYS A 37 4.86 -15.14 -10.17
CA LYS A 37 4.95 -16.44 -10.86
C LYS A 37 3.84 -16.64 -11.89
N ASN A 38 2.63 -16.15 -11.61
CA ASN A 38 1.45 -16.38 -12.45
C ASN A 38 0.60 -15.12 -12.69
N SER A 39 0.93 -14.00 -12.07
CA SER A 39 0.09 -12.80 -12.10
C SER A 39 0.94 -11.55 -12.05
N ILE A 40 0.31 -10.39 -12.14
CA ILE A 40 0.93 -9.08 -12.06
C ILE A 40 0.87 -8.60 -10.61
N PHE A 41 1.97 -8.11 -10.10
CA PHE A 41 2.07 -7.50 -8.78
C PHE A 41 2.42 -6.02 -8.92
N ILE A 42 1.66 -5.16 -8.29
CA ILE A 42 1.91 -3.71 -8.29
C ILE A 42 2.00 -3.26 -6.83
N LEU A 43 3.16 -2.71 -6.48
CA LEU A 43 3.39 -2.11 -5.18
C LEU A 43 3.11 -0.62 -5.26
N VAL A 44 2.13 -0.18 -4.48
CA VAL A 44 1.79 1.24 -4.35
C VAL A 44 2.32 1.70 -2.99
N HIS A 45 3.29 2.60 -3.02
CA HIS A 45 3.83 3.20 -1.79
C HIS A 45 3.11 4.52 -1.52
N ILE A 46 2.39 4.57 -0.42
CA ILE A 46 1.79 5.82 0.07
C ILE A 46 2.87 6.53 0.90
N SER A 47 3.49 7.53 0.31
CA SER A 47 4.67 8.20 0.86
C SER A 47 4.35 9.42 1.72
N THR A 48 3.08 9.60 2.09
CA THR A 48 2.66 10.69 2.98
C THR A 48 3.48 10.66 4.27
N SER A 49 3.97 11.81 4.69
CA SER A 49 4.85 11.90 5.85
C SER A 49 4.17 11.43 7.14
N LEU A 50 4.98 10.96 8.10
CA LEU A 50 4.47 10.55 9.41
C LEU A 50 3.79 11.72 10.12
N GLU A 51 4.37 12.92 10.01
CA GLU A 51 3.80 14.15 10.59
C GLU A 51 2.39 14.43 10.07
N GLU A 52 2.17 14.29 8.75
CA GLU A 52 0.86 14.49 8.15
C GLU A 52 -0.12 13.40 8.57
N CYS A 53 0.33 12.14 8.65
CA CYS A 53 -0.49 11.05 9.15
C CYS A 53 -0.91 11.28 10.61
N GLU A 54 0.01 11.74 11.45
CA GLU A 54 -0.28 12.09 12.84
C GLU A 54 -1.27 13.25 12.94
N ARG A 55 -1.13 14.26 12.08
CA ARG A 55 -2.05 15.39 12.03
C ARG A 55 -3.47 14.95 11.71
N ARG A 56 -3.62 14.01 10.78
CA ARG A 56 -4.93 13.46 10.42
C ARG A 56 -5.53 12.59 11.50
N ASP A 57 -4.77 11.68 12.04
CA ASP A 57 -5.02 10.76 13.17
C ASP A 57 -6.50 10.47 13.48
N ARG A 58 -7.26 10.11 12.47
CA ARG A 58 -8.73 9.97 12.56
C ARG A 58 -9.19 9.01 13.66
N LYS A 59 -8.40 7.97 13.92
CA LYS A 59 -8.72 6.96 14.94
C LYS A 59 -8.06 7.25 16.29
N GLY A 60 -7.26 8.30 16.39
CA GLY A 60 -6.51 8.62 17.59
C GLY A 60 -5.40 7.63 17.93
N LEU A 61 -5.01 6.78 16.97
CA LEU A 61 -4.03 5.72 17.21
C LEU A 61 -2.62 6.26 17.39
N TYR A 62 -2.23 7.27 16.61
CA TYR A 62 -0.93 7.92 16.75
C TYR A 62 -0.78 8.61 18.10
N ALA A 63 -1.81 9.32 18.54
CA ALA A 63 -1.82 9.96 19.85
C ALA A 63 -1.66 8.94 20.97
N LYS A 64 -2.35 7.80 20.89
CA LYS A 64 -2.22 6.70 21.85
C LYS A 64 -0.83 6.07 21.82
N ALA A 65 -0.25 5.88 20.64
CA ALA A 65 1.10 5.34 20.48
C ALA A 65 2.16 6.28 21.08
N ARG A 66 2.05 7.58 20.86
CA ARG A 66 2.95 8.59 21.44
C ARG A 66 2.86 8.64 22.96
N LYS A 67 1.68 8.38 23.54
CA LYS A 67 1.49 8.28 24.98
C LYS A 67 1.95 6.95 25.57
N GLY A 68 2.39 6.00 24.74
CA GLY A 68 2.81 4.67 25.17
C GLY A 68 1.65 3.73 25.48
N THR A 69 0.39 4.12 25.22
CA THR A 69 -0.79 3.28 25.45
C THR A 69 -0.84 2.12 24.45
N ILE A 70 -0.39 2.34 23.22
CA ILE A 70 -0.22 1.31 22.19
C ILE A 70 1.28 1.12 21.99
N LYS A 71 1.74 -0.13 22.15
CA LYS A 71 3.14 -0.52 21.92
C LYS A 71 3.31 -1.06 20.51
N GLU A 72 4.56 -1.08 20.02
CA GLU A 72 4.91 -1.66 18.72
C GLU A 72 4.08 -1.07 17.56
N PHE A 73 3.88 0.25 17.60
CA PHE A 73 3.13 0.94 16.55
C PHE A 73 4.09 1.38 15.44
N THR A 74 3.87 0.90 14.22
CA THR A 74 4.71 1.21 13.04
C THR A 74 4.80 2.71 12.82
N GLY A 75 6.02 3.20 12.64
CA GLY A 75 6.32 4.62 12.45
C GLY A 75 6.49 5.42 13.74
N VAL A 76 6.01 4.91 14.87
CA VAL A 76 6.18 5.56 16.19
C VAL A 76 7.15 4.76 17.05
N SER A 77 6.83 3.50 17.33
CA SER A 77 7.68 2.61 18.14
C SER A 77 8.37 1.54 17.32
N ASP A 78 7.80 1.15 16.18
CA ASP A 78 8.37 0.16 15.27
C ASP A 78 8.82 0.81 13.97
N PRO A 79 9.91 0.31 13.35
CA PRO A 79 10.40 0.86 12.09
C PRO A 79 9.45 0.55 10.93
N TYR A 80 9.51 1.41 9.92
CA TYR A 80 8.90 1.17 8.62
C TYR A 80 10.01 1.26 7.56
N GLU A 81 10.23 0.16 6.85
CA GLU A 81 11.22 0.12 5.78
C GLU A 81 10.63 0.69 4.49
N ILE A 82 11.12 1.83 4.06
CA ILE A 82 10.61 2.54 2.88
C ILE A 82 10.91 1.72 1.62
N PRO A 83 9.88 1.39 0.81
CA PRO A 83 10.11 0.68 -0.45
C PRO A 83 10.96 1.51 -1.43
N THR A 84 11.89 0.85 -2.10
CA THR A 84 12.72 1.47 -3.15
C THR A 84 12.31 1.01 -4.55
N ASN A 85 11.41 0.05 -4.66
CA ASN A 85 11.00 -0.60 -5.91
C ASN A 85 9.49 -0.55 -6.15
N ALA A 86 8.79 0.44 -5.60
CA ALA A 86 7.37 0.60 -5.83
C ALA A 86 7.09 1.05 -7.27
N GLU A 87 6.12 0.43 -7.92
CA GLU A 87 5.65 0.83 -9.24
C GLU A 87 4.98 2.21 -9.20
N ILE A 88 4.30 2.50 -8.10
CA ILE A 88 3.60 3.78 -7.93
C ILE A 88 3.95 4.35 -6.56
N VAL A 89 4.26 5.64 -6.51
CA VAL A 89 4.50 6.37 -5.25
C VAL A 89 3.51 7.52 -5.19
N ILE A 90 2.73 7.58 -4.12
CA ILE A 90 1.69 8.60 -3.95
C ILE A 90 1.89 9.31 -2.62
N ASN A 91 2.10 10.63 -2.68
CA ASN A 91 2.00 11.48 -1.49
C ASN A 91 0.60 12.11 -1.50
N THR A 92 -0.18 11.81 -0.46
CA THR A 92 -1.57 12.25 -0.39
C THR A 92 -1.74 13.64 0.23
N GLU A 93 -0.66 14.24 0.71
CA GLU A 93 -0.70 15.55 1.34
C GLU A 93 -1.18 16.62 0.35
N GLY A 94 -2.23 17.35 0.74
CA GLY A 94 -2.81 18.41 -0.09
C GLY A 94 -3.55 17.90 -1.34
N ARG A 95 -3.84 16.60 -1.43
CA ARG A 95 -4.50 16.00 -2.59
C ARG A 95 -5.85 15.40 -2.22
N LYS A 96 -6.77 15.43 -3.17
CA LYS A 96 -8.07 14.75 -3.03
C LYS A 96 -7.90 13.25 -3.23
N ILE A 97 -8.75 12.46 -2.60
CA ILE A 97 -8.76 11.01 -2.75
C ILE A 97 -8.90 10.61 -4.22
N ASP A 98 -9.81 11.25 -4.95
CA ASP A 98 -10.06 10.95 -6.38
C ASP A 98 -8.80 11.16 -7.22
N ASP A 99 -8.03 12.21 -6.95
CA ASP A 99 -6.79 12.49 -7.69
C ASP A 99 -5.74 11.41 -7.43
N CYS A 100 -5.63 10.95 -6.20
CA CYS A 100 -4.73 9.85 -5.85
C CYS A 100 -5.16 8.53 -6.49
N CYS A 101 -6.46 8.24 -6.51
CA CYS A 101 -6.99 7.05 -7.18
C CYS A 101 -6.74 7.11 -8.70
N ASN A 102 -6.85 8.29 -9.30
CA ASN A 102 -6.59 8.46 -10.72
C ASN A 102 -5.12 8.17 -11.07
N ASP A 103 -4.18 8.43 -10.18
CA ASP A 103 -2.78 8.06 -10.42
C ASP A 103 -2.64 6.54 -10.61
N VAL A 104 -3.35 5.76 -9.79
CA VAL A 104 -3.33 4.29 -9.91
C VAL A 104 -4.00 3.85 -11.21
N LEU A 105 -5.19 4.38 -11.50
CA LEU A 105 -5.93 4.03 -12.71
C LEU A 105 -5.16 4.38 -13.98
N THR A 106 -4.51 5.54 -14.01
CA THR A 106 -3.68 5.97 -15.12
C THR A 106 -2.50 5.01 -15.35
N TYR A 107 -1.83 4.59 -14.28
CA TYR A 107 -0.76 3.61 -14.39
C TYR A 107 -1.26 2.30 -15.00
N LEU A 108 -2.39 1.77 -14.51
CA LEU A 108 -2.96 0.54 -15.00
C LEU A 108 -3.35 0.62 -16.48
N GLU A 109 -3.89 1.77 -16.89
CA GLU A 109 -4.26 2.02 -18.29
C GLU A 109 -3.01 2.13 -19.19
N GLU A 110 -2.01 2.89 -18.76
CA GLU A 110 -0.76 3.05 -19.52
C GLU A 110 -0.01 1.74 -19.70
N MET A 111 -0.09 0.84 -18.73
CA MET A 111 0.53 -0.49 -18.79
C MET A 111 -0.33 -1.52 -19.50
N ASN A 112 -1.50 -1.13 -19.99
CA ASN A 112 -2.50 -2.01 -20.62
C ASN A 112 -3.00 -3.14 -19.70
N TYR A 113 -2.99 -2.91 -18.40
CA TYR A 113 -3.55 -3.87 -17.44
C TYR A 113 -5.05 -3.69 -17.25
N LEU A 114 -5.57 -2.53 -17.59
CA LEU A 114 -6.97 -2.17 -17.46
C LEU A 114 -7.36 -1.27 -18.63
N SER A 115 -8.53 -1.52 -19.22
CA SER A 115 -9.12 -0.66 -20.22
C SER A 115 -10.25 0.14 -19.58
N LEU A 116 -10.11 1.45 -19.55
CA LEU A 116 -11.14 2.36 -19.05
C LEU A 116 -11.95 2.85 -20.26
N ASP A 117 -13.12 2.28 -20.42
CA ASP A 117 -14.08 2.74 -21.43
C ASP A 117 -14.74 4.02 -20.92
N HIS A 118 -14.49 5.11 -21.60
CA HIS A 118 -15.07 6.42 -21.28
C HIS A 118 -16.36 6.65 -22.05
#